data_2bf2c328cad8cb4e2f891f0e43e6b875
#
_entry.id   2bf2c328cad8cb4e2f891f0e43e6b875
#
_cell.length_a   1.000
_cell.length_b   1.000
_cell.length_c   1.000
_cell.angle_alpha   90.00
_cell.angle_beta   90.00
_cell.angle_gamma   90.00
#
_symmetry.space_group_name_H-M   'P 1'
#
loop_
_entity.id
_entity.type
_entity.pdbx_description
1 polymer ?
#
loop_
_entity_poly.entity_id
_entity_poly.type
_entity_poly.pdbx_seq_one_letter_code
_entity_poly.pdbx_strand_id
1 'polypeptide(L)'
;MNPFDPEKILLALSRRDVRYVLIGATAARLQGFPRLTADADITPARDRKNLECLAAALRDLNARVYTDAVPEGLDFAWDATSLARAGLWNLVTDAGRLDIVFEPSGTEGYDDLSSSAITFDVFGIEVQAASLAAILRCKLASNRPQDRQDAVVLRAMLKRR
;
A
#
# COMPACT_ATOMS: atom_id res chain seq x y z
N MET A 1 8.74 6.86 16.97
CA MET A 1 8.10 6.67 15.65
C MET A 1 7.23 7.86 15.32
N ASN A 2 7.31 8.38 14.12
CA ASN A 2 6.48 9.49 13.69
C ASN A 2 5.00 9.04 13.55
N PRO A 3 4.04 9.92 13.87
CA PRO A 3 2.64 9.59 13.66
C PRO A 3 2.34 9.33 12.18
N PHE A 4 1.31 8.53 11.93
CA PHE A 4 0.89 8.20 10.58
C PHE A 4 0.29 9.44 9.89
N ASP A 5 0.89 9.84 8.78
CA ASP A 5 0.48 10.98 7.96
C ASP A 5 0.33 10.52 6.50
N PRO A 6 -0.88 10.05 6.14
CA PRO A 6 -1.11 9.54 4.78
C PRO A 6 -0.97 10.60 3.70
N GLU A 7 -1.27 11.86 3.99
CA GLU A 7 -1.08 12.96 3.04
C GLU A 7 0.39 13.08 2.63
N LYS A 8 1.29 13.08 3.60
CA LYS A 8 2.72 13.17 3.34
C LYS A 8 3.24 12.00 2.52
N ILE A 9 2.77 10.78 2.81
CA ILE A 9 3.14 9.59 2.02
C ILE A 9 2.65 9.72 0.58
N LEU A 10 1.38 10.04 0.39
CA LEU A 10 0.78 10.14 -0.96
C LEU A 10 1.40 11.28 -1.77
N LEU A 11 1.70 12.42 -1.13
CA LEU A 11 2.40 13.53 -1.78
C LEU A 11 3.80 13.13 -2.25
N ALA A 12 4.55 12.41 -1.43
CA ALA A 12 5.90 11.96 -1.79
C ALA A 12 5.86 11.01 -3.00
N LEU A 13 4.92 10.07 -3.02
CA LEU A 13 4.73 9.16 -4.15
C LEU A 13 4.34 9.92 -5.43
N SER A 14 3.42 10.88 -5.30
CA SER A 14 2.95 11.70 -6.42
C SER A 14 4.06 12.57 -7.01
N ARG A 15 4.88 13.20 -6.18
CA ARG A 15 5.99 14.06 -6.62
C ARG A 15 7.04 13.32 -7.44
N ARG A 16 7.15 12.02 -7.25
CA ARG A 16 8.09 11.16 -7.98
C ARG A 16 7.40 10.35 -9.08
N ASP A 17 6.14 10.62 -9.38
CA ASP A 17 5.37 9.94 -10.44
C ASP A 17 5.35 8.42 -10.28
N VAL A 18 5.29 7.93 -9.03
CA VAL A 18 5.21 6.50 -8.74
C VAL A 18 3.85 5.96 -9.17
N ARG A 19 3.87 4.89 -9.97
CA ARG A 19 2.65 4.15 -10.33
C ARG A 19 2.45 3.03 -9.32
N TYR A 20 1.30 3.04 -8.67
CA TYR A 20 0.95 2.06 -7.64
C TYR A 20 -0.57 1.98 -7.51
N VAL A 21 -1.03 0.89 -6.90
CA VAL A 21 -2.41 0.77 -6.41
C VAL A 21 -2.35 0.75 -4.90
N LEU A 22 -3.13 1.63 -4.28
CA LEU A 22 -3.33 1.63 -2.83
C LEU A 22 -4.17 0.40 -2.48
N ILE A 23 -3.73 -0.39 -1.51
CA ILE A 23 -4.38 -1.63 -1.10
C ILE A 23 -4.71 -1.60 0.39
N GLY A 24 -5.22 -2.71 0.92
CA GLY A 24 -5.43 -2.88 2.35
C GLY A 24 -6.50 -1.97 2.96
N ALA A 25 -6.39 -1.73 4.26
CA ALA A 25 -7.40 -0.98 5.01
C ALA A 25 -7.53 0.47 4.56
N THR A 26 -6.45 1.12 4.13
CA THR A 26 -6.51 2.50 3.63
C THR A 26 -7.36 2.60 2.37
N ALA A 27 -7.15 1.67 1.42
CA ALA A 27 -7.96 1.61 0.20
C ALA A 27 -9.43 1.32 0.51
N ALA A 28 -9.70 0.42 1.44
CA ALA A 28 -11.06 0.09 1.86
C ALA A 28 -11.75 1.28 2.53
N ARG A 29 -11.02 2.04 3.35
CA ARG A 29 -11.57 3.24 4.03
C ARG A 29 -12.03 4.31 3.04
N LEU A 30 -11.30 4.52 1.96
CA LEU A 30 -11.73 5.45 0.91
C LEU A 30 -13.10 5.07 0.34
N GLN A 31 -13.49 3.82 0.47
CA GLN A 31 -14.74 3.27 -0.03
C GLN A 31 -15.78 3.03 1.07
N GLY A 32 -15.51 3.51 2.30
CA GLY A 32 -16.46 3.46 3.40
C GLY A 32 -16.22 2.34 4.43
N PHE A 33 -15.13 1.59 4.34
CA PHE A 33 -14.80 0.56 5.33
C PHE A 33 -14.55 1.21 6.70
N PRO A 34 -15.16 0.72 7.79
CA PRO A 34 -15.21 1.46 9.05
C PRO A 34 -13.97 1.40 9.93
N ARG A 35 -13.04 0.47 9.66
CA ARG A 35 -11.88 0.30 10.54
C ARG A 35 -10.81 1.36 10.28
N LEU A 36 -10.24 1.90 11.37
CA LEU A 36 -9.09 2.79 11.30
C LEU A 36 -7.82 2.01 10.94
N THR A 37 -6.88 2.68 10.31
CA THR A 37 -5.57 2.12 9.97
C THR A 37 -4.47 3.06 10.42
N ALA A 38 -3.32 2.49 10.79
CA ALA A 38 -2.13 3.22 11.22
C ALA A 38 -0.99 3.10 10.20
N ASP A 39 -1.23 2.50 9.04
CA ASP A 39 -0.26 2.31 7.99
C ASP A 39 -0.91 2.44 6.61
N ALA A 40 -0.08 2.67 5.60
CA ALA A 40 -0.47 2.60 4.21
C ALA A 40 0.15 1.35 3.58
N ASP A 41 -0.61 0.69 2.69
CA ASP A 41 -0.17 -0.46 1.94
C ASP A 41 -0.29 -0.17 0.45
N ILE A 42 0.77 -0.41 -0.31
CA ILE A 42 0.77 -0.17 -1.75
C ILE A 42 1.29 -1.37 -2.53
N THR A 43 0.78 -1.53 -3.75
CA THR A 43 1.33 -2.45 -4.74
C THR A 43 1.80 -1.63 -5.94
N PRO A 44 3.12 -1.38 -6.06
CA PRO A 44 3.65 -0.61 -7.18
C PRO A 44 3.85 -1.45 -8.43
N ALA A 45 3.87 -0.79 -9.59
CA ALA A 45 4.33 -1.42 -10.83
C ALA A 45 5.81 -1.79 -10.70
N ARG A 46 6.21 -2.94 -11.26
CA ARG A 46 7.55 -3.52 -11.04
C ARG A 46 8.56 -3.21 -12.12
N ASP A 47 8.20 -2.45 -13.13
CA ASP A 47 9.18 -2.07 -14.15
C ASP A 47 10.29 -1.21 -13.54
N ARG A 48 11.48 -1.29 -14.12
CA ARG A 48 12.67 -0.64 -13.56
C ARG A 48 12.49 0.87 -13.37
N LYS A 49 11.90 1.54 -14.35
CA LYS A 49 11.67 2.99 -14.26
C LYS A 49 10.79 3.34 -13.06
N ASN A 50 9.72 2.58 -12.83
CA ASN A 50 8.84 2.81 -11.68
C ASN A 50 9.54 2.53 -10.36
N LEU A 51 10.39 1.48 -10.31
CA LEU A 51 11.17 1.19 -9.10
C LEU A 51 12.21 2.28 -8.80
N GLU A 52 12.76 2.93 -9.82
CA GLU A 52 13.63 4.10 -9.64
C GLU A 52 12.85 5.29 -9.05
N CYS A 53 11.63 5.54 -9.56
CA CYS A 53 10.74 6.56 -8.98
C CYS A 53 10.38 6.25 -7.54
N LEU A 54 10.03 5.00 -7.26
CA LEU A 54 9.72 4.55 -5.90
C LEU A 54 10.90 4.71 -4.96
N ALA A 55 12.11 4.34 -5.39
CA ALA A 55 13.32 4.51 -4.60
C ALA A 55 13.54 5.98 -4.24
N ALA A 56 13.31 6.90 -5.18
CA ALA A 56 13.42 8.34 -4.93
C ALA A 56 12.39 8.82 -3.91
N ALA A 57 11.15 8.35 -4.00
CA ALA A 57 10.10 8.69 -3.02
C ALA A 57 10.44 8.15 -1.63
N LEU A 58 10.99 6.95 -1.54
CA LEU A 58 11.41 6.35 -0.26
C LEU A 58 12.55 7.14 0.38
N ARG A 59 13.50 7.64 -0.42
CA ARG A 59 14.54 8.55 0.08
C ARG A 59 13.95 9.85 0.61
N ASP A 60 13.01 10.44 -0.10
CA ASP A 60 12.32 11.67 0.33
C ASP A 60 11.57 11.48 1.65
N LEU A 61 11.02 10.29 1.88
CA LEU A 61 10.33 9.92 3.11
C LEU A 61 11.27 9.45 4.22
N ASN A 62 12.56 9.41 3.96
CA ASN A 62 13.55 8.85 4.88
C ASN A 62 13.14 7.45 5.36
N ALA A 63 12.74 6.61 4.40
CA ALA A 63 12.25 5.27 4.69
C ALA A 63 13.36 4.36 5.21
N ARG A 64 13.01 3.56 6.22
CA ARG A 64 13.89 2.59 6.87
C ARG A 64 13.18 1.25 6.93
N VAL A 65 13.94 0.17 6.96
CA VAL A 65 13.38 -1.18 7.04
C VAL A 65 12.94 -1.46 8.47
N TYR A 66 11.65 -1.74 8.65
CA TYR A 66 11.10 -2.10 9.95
C TYR A 66 11.49 -3.54 10.32
N THR A 67 11.89 -3.73 11.57
CA THR A 67 12.00 -5.04 12.19
C THR A 67 11.45 -4.95 13.61
N ASP A 68 11.01 -6.08 14.19
CA ASP A 68 10.52 -6.10 15.56
C ASP A 68 11.63 -5.72 16.57
N ALA A 69 12.88 -6.06 16.24
CA ALA A 69 14.03 -5.73 17.08
C ALA A 69 14.39 -4.25 17.00
N VAL A 70 14.13 -3.59 15.87
CA VAL A 70 14.45 -2.17 15.63
C VAL A 70 13.22 -1.48 15.03
N PRO A 71 12.21 -1.17 15.86
CA PRO A 71 10.95 -0.58 15.35
C PRO A 71 11.11 0.79 14.70
N GLU A 72 12.13 1.55 15.07
CA GLU A 72 12.48 2.84 14.44
C GLU A 72 13.07 2.66 13.05
N GLY A 73 13.44 1.45 12.66
CA GLY A 73 13.87 1.07 11.34
C GLY A 73 15.38 1.06 11.13
N LEU A 74 15.81 0.18 10.26
CA LEU A 74 17.20 0.06 9.82
C LEU A 74 17.42 0.89 8.57
N ASP A 75 18.51 1.66 8.53
CA ASP A 75 18.89 2.41 7.35
C ASP A 75 19.12 1.49 6.16
N PHE A 76 18.69 1.94 4.99
CA PHE A 76 18.80 1.17 3.77
C PHE A 76 19.05 2.11 2.58
N ALA A 77 19.93 1.69 1.69
CA ALA A 77 20.21 2.42 0.45
C ALA A 77 19.19 2.00 -0.62
N TRP A 78 18.20 2.84 -0.86
CA TRP A 78 17.10 2.54 -1.79
C TRP A 78 17.54 2.70 -3.24
N ASP A 79 17.38 1.65 -4.02
CA ASP A 79 17.55 1.65 -5.48
C ASP A 79 16.63 0.60 -6.11
N ALA A 80 16.47 0.67 -7.44
CA ALA A 80 15.58 -0.22 -8.16
C ALA A 80 15.99 -1.69 -8.05
N THR A 81 17.29 -1.97 -8.08
CA THR A 81 17.82 -3.34 -8.01
C THR A 81 17.50 -3.98 -6.65
N SER A 82 17.72 -3.25 -5.57
CA SER A 82 17.42 -3.74 -4.22
C SER A 82 15.93 -3.95 -4.02
N LEU A 83 15.09 -3.01 -4.48
CA LEU A 83 13.64 -3.13 -4.38
C LEU A 83 13.10 -4.36 -5.09
N ALA A 84 13.69 -4.73 -6.23
CA ALA A 84 13.26 -5.89 -7.01
C ALA A 84 13.57 -7.24 -6.34
N ARG A 85 14.43 -7.27 -5.32
CA ARG A 85 14.88 -8.52 -4.69
C ARG A 85 13.90 -9.15 -3.73
N ALA A 86 12.93 -8.38 -3.23
CA ALA A 86 11.96 -8.89 -2.27
C ALA A 86 10.54 -8.60 -2.74
N GLY A 87 9.60 -9.47 -2.39
CA GLY A 87 8.19 -9.29 -2.70
C GLY A 87 7.45 -8.40 -1.69
N LEU A 88 8.05 -8.18 -0.52
CA LEU A 88 7.46 -7.45 0.59
C LEU A 88 8.51 -6.57 1.25
N TRP A 89 8.14 -5.31 1.51
CA TRP A 89 8.95 -4.38 2.29
C TRP A 89 8.08 -3.73 3.36
N ASN A 90 8.40 -3.99 4.61
CA ASN A 90 7.76 -3.31 5.76
C ASN A 90 8.65 -2.14 6.16
N LEU A 91 8.13 -0.92 6.05
CA LEU A 91 8.92 0.29 6.20
C LEU A 91 8.38 1.19 7.31
N VAL A 92 9.30 1.92 7.92
CA VAL A 92 9.02 3.07 8.78
C VAL A 92 9.53 4.31 8.02
N THR A 93 8.71 5.34 7.96
CA THR A 93 9.06 6.60 7.30
C THR A 93 8.89 7.77 8.25
N ASP A 94 9.28 8.96 7.82
CA ASP A 94 8.99 10.19 8.55
C ASP A 94 7.50 10.51 8.62
N ALA A 95 6.68 9.80 7.83
CA ALA A 95 5.21 9.92 7.82
C ALA A 95 4.51 8.65 8.37
N GLY A 96 5.21 7.82 9.13
CA GLY A 96 4.67 6.57 9.70
C GLY A 96 4.94 5.34 8.83
N ARG A 97 4.12 4.30 9.05
CA ARG A 97 4.33 3.00 8.43
C ARG A 97 3.85 2.97 6.97
N LEU A 98 4.68 2.36 6.13
CA LEU A 98 4.38 2.11 4.72
C LEU A 98 4.80 0.68 4.38
N ASP A 99 3.87 -0.15 3.93
CA ASP A 99 4.16 -1.50 3.48
C ASP A 99 4.04 -1.59 1.97
N ILE A 100 5.01 -2.24 1.34
CA ILE A 100 5.04 -2.46 -0.11
C ILE A 100 4.90 -3.95 -0.34
N VAL A 101 3.85 -4.36 -1.06
CA VAL A 101 3.58 -5.76 -1.40
C VAL A 101 3.42 -5.83 -2.90
N PHE A 102 4.36 -6.47 -3.61
CA PHE A 102 4.29 -6.52 -5.07
C PHE A 102 3.20 -7.46 -5.59
N GLU A 103 2.98 -8.58 -4.92
CA GLU A 103 1.93 -9.54 -5.29
C GLU A 103 1.13 -9.94 -4.04
N PRO A 104 0.12 -9.13 -3.64
CA PRO A 104 -0.73 -9.52 -2.51
C PRO A 104 -1.40 -10.86 -2.76
N SER A 105 -1.67 -11.61 -1.69
CA SER A 105 -2.34 -12.91 -1.76
C SER A 105 -3.63 -12.81 -2.60
N GLY A 106 -3.83 -13.79 -3.49
CA GLY A 106 -5.01 -13.83 -4.35
C GLY A 106 -4.96 -12.88 -5.56
N THR A 107 -3.82 -12.25 -5.82
CA THR A 107 -3.64 -11.34 -6.96
C THR A 107 -2.39 -11.67 -7.75
N GLU A 108 -2.30 -11.11 -8.96
CA GLU A 108 -1.11 -11.16 -9.81
C GLU A 108 -0.35 -9.82 -9.80
N GLY A 109 -0.57 -9.00 -8.78
CA GLY A 109 0.16 -7.75 -8.59
C GLY A 109 -0.48 -6.54 -9.26
N TYR A 110 0.36 -5.57 -9.64
CA TYR A 110 -0.07 -4.26 -10.10
C TYR A 110 -1.04 -4.30 -11.29
N ASP A 111 -0.72 -5.05 -12.34
CA ASP A 111 -1.57 -5.08 -13.55
C ASP A 111 -2.96 -5.63 -13.25
N ASP A 112 -3.04 -6.68 -12.44
CA ASP A 112 -4.31 -7.26 -11.99
C ASP A 112 -5.10 -6.24 -11.17
N LEU A 113 -4.49 -5.65 -10.15
CA LEU A 113 -5.17 -4.71 -9.25
C LEU A 113 -5.56 -3.41 -9.96
N SER A 114 -4.72 -2.90 -10.85
CA SER A 114 -5.00 -1.65 -11.56
C SER A 114 -6.14 -1.79 -12.57
N SER A 115 -6.36 -2.99 -13.10
CA SER A 115 -7.43 -3.24 -14.09
C SER A 115 -8.83 -2.95 -13.55
N SER A 116 -9.04 -3.07 -12.24
CA SER A 116 -10.33 -2.80 -11.57
C SER A 116 -10.23 -1.71 -10.51
N ALA A 117 -9.11 -1.00 -10.44
CA ALA A 117 -8.91 0.04 -9.44
C ALA A 117 -9.88 1.21 -9.63
N ILE A 118 -10.20 1.85 -8.52
CA ILE A 118 -11.07 3.02 -8.48
C ILE A 118 -10.21 4.26 -8.22
N THR A 119 -10.43 5.31 -8.99
CA THR A 119 -9.71 6.56 -8.83
C THR A 119 -10.40 7.45 -7.80
N PHE A 120 -9.64 7.95 -6.84
CA PHE A 120 -10.09 8.93 -5.86
C PHE A 120 -9.23 10.17 -5.92
N ASP A 121 -9.83 11.33 -5.68
CA ASP A 121 -9.09 12.56 -5.37
C ASP A 121 -8.88 12.60 -3.87
N VAL A 122 -7.64 12.51 -3.44
CA VAL A 122 -7.25 12.49 -2.02
C VAL A 122 -6.17 13.55 -1.81
N PHE A 123 -6.46 14.56 -1.00
CA PHE A 123 -5.55 15.70 -0.76
C PHE A 123 -5.14 16.42 -2.05
N GLY A 124 -6.03 16.49 -3.05
CA GLY A 124 -5.71 17.07 -4.36
C GLY A 124 -4.87 16.19 -5.26
N ILE A 125 -4.65 14.93 -4.89
CA ILE A 125 -3.88 13.95 -5.65
C ILE A 125 -4.81 12.88 -6.18
N GLU A 126 -4.61 12.48 -7.44
CA GLU A 126 -5.31 11.35 -8.02
C GLU A 126 -4.68 10.04 -7.53
N VAL A 127 -5.47 9.21 -6.83
CA VAL A 127 -5.01 7.96 -6.22
C VAL A 127 -5.82 6.80 -6.79
N GLN A 128 -5.12 5.75 -7.23
CA GLN A 128 -5.71 4.49 -7.64
C GLN A 128 -5.81 3.57 -6.43
N ALA A 129 -7.02 3.17 -6.07
CA ALA A 129 -7.26 2.25 -4.95
C ALA A 129 -7.84 0.94 -5.45
N ALA A 130 -7.41 -0.17 -4.87
CA ALA A 130 -7.99 -1.48 -5.19
C ALA A 130 -9.49 -1.47 -4.90
N SER A 131 -10.28 -2.08 -5.79
CA SER A 131 -11.73 -2.20 -5.59
C SER A 131 -12.04 -3.03 -4.35
N LEU A 132 -13.24 -2.85 -3.78
CA LEU A 132 -13.68 -3.68 -2.64
C LEU A 132 -13.66 -5.17 -2.99
N ALA A 133 -14.01 -5.54 -4.23
CA ALA A 133 -13.96 -6.92 -4.69
C ALA A 133 -12.53 -7.47 -4.70
N ALA A 134 -11.55 -6.68 -5.16
CA ALA A 134 -10.15 -7.07 -5.14
C ALA A 134 -9.62 -7.20 -3.70
N ILE A 135 -9.97 -6.26 -2.82
CA ILE A 135 -9.61 -6.33 -1.40
C ILE A 135 -10.19 -7.58 -0.75
N LEU A 136 -11.45 -7.89 -1.01
CA LEU A 136 -12.10 -9.11 -0.51
C LEU A 136 -11.36 -10.37 -0.99
N ARG A 137 -10.99 -10.42 -2.27
CA ARG A 137 -10.22 -11.53 -2.84
C ARG A 137 -8.90 -11.73 -2.09
N CYS A 138 -8.18 -10.64 -1.78
CA CYS A 138 -6.96 -10.70 -0.99
C CYS A 138 -7.20 -11.26 0.41
N LYS A 139 -8.26 -10.80 1.09
CA LYS A 139 -8.61 -11.24 2.44
C LYS A 139 -8.96 -12.73 2.47
N LEU A 140 -9.72 -13.20 1.50
CA LEU A 140 -10.09 -14.61 1.40
C LEU A 140 -8.87 -15.51 1.14
N ALA A 141 -7.94 -15.07 0.30
CA ALA A 141 -6.72 -15.82 0.00
C ALA A 141 -5.75 -15.86 1.19
N SER A 142 -5.59 -14.75 1.88
CA SER A 142 -4.74 -14.61 3.06
C SER A 142 -5.30 -15.38 4.27
N ASN A 143 -6.60 -15.31 4.48
CA ASN A 143 -7.38 -16.11 5.44
C ASN A 143 -6.86 -16.11 6.89
N ARG A 144 -6.27 -15.00 7.35
CA ARG A 144 -5.94 -14.79 8.77
C ARG A 144 -7.24 -14.52 9.56
N PRO A 145 -7.26 -14.70 10.90
CA PRO A 145 -8.47 -14.40 11.70
C PRO A 145 -9.05 -13.00 11.45
N GLN A 146 -8.20 -11.98 11.39
CA GLN A 146 -8.63 -10.60 11.08
C GLN A 146 -9.18 -10.49 9.66
N ASP A 147 -8.59 -11.18 8.71
CA ASP A 147 -9.05 -11.19 7.32
C ASP A 147 -10.44 -11.77 7.17
N ARG A 148 -10.76 -12.82 7.94
CA ARG A 148 -12.11 -13.40 7.95
C ARG A 148 -13.15 -12.43 8.50
N GLN A 149 -12.82 -11.66 9.52
CA GLN A 149 -13.70 -10.62 10.06
C GLN A 149 -13.91 -9.50 9.03
N ASP A 150 -12.83 -9.04 8.42
CA ASP A 150 -12.88 -8.01 7.38
C ASP A 150 -13.72 -8.47 6.18
N ALA A 151 -13.60 -9.74 5.78
CA ALA A 151 -14.35 -10.31 4.67
C ALA A 151 -15.87 -10.24 4.90
N VAL A 152 -16.34 -10.45 6.13
CA VAL A 152 -17.77 -10.33 6.46
C VAL A 152 -18.28 -8.91 6.17
N VAL A 153 -17.54 -7.90 6.62
CA VAL A 153 -17.89 -6.49 6.41
C VAL A 153 -17.83 -6.13 4.92
N LEU A 154 -16.77 -6.55 4.23
CA LEU A 154 -16.59 -6.27 2.80
C LEU A 154 -17.70 -6.89 1.95
N ARG A 155 -18.12 -8.11 2.26
CA ARG A 155 -19.26 -8.75 1.57
C ARG A 155 -20.55 -7.97 1.77
N ALA A 156 -20.79 -7.49 2.99
CA ALA A 156 -21.97 -6.67 3.28
C ALA A 156 -21.94 -5.36 2.50
N MET A 157 -20.79 -4.71 2.40
CA MET A 157 -20.62 -3.47 1.62
C MET A 157 -20.87 -3.70 0.14
N LEU A 158 -20.37 -4.80 -0.43
CA LEU A 158 -20.56 -5.14 -1.84
C LEU A 158 -22.03 -5.40 -2.18
N LYS A 159 -22.80 -5.98 -1.27
CA LYS A 159 -24.25 -6.22 -1.45
C LYS A 159 -25.07 -4.93 -1.49
N ARG A 160 -24.57 -3.83 -0.97
CA ARG A 160 -25.27 -2.52 -0.93
C ARG A 160 -25.04 -1.68 -2.19
N ARG A 161 -24.18 -2.12 -3.10
CA ARG A 161 -23.79 -1.38 -4.30
C ARG A 161 -24.46 -1.90 -5.56
#